data_a52ccd2ca259e5f8e05484237ca60f63
#
_entry.id   a52ccd2ca259e5f8e05484237ca60f63
#
_cell.length_a   1.000
_cell.length_b   1.000
_cell.length_c   1.000
_cell.angle_alpha   90.00
_cell.angle_beta   90.00
_cell.angle_gamma   90.00
#
_symmetry.space_group_name_H-M   'P 1'
#
loop_
_entity.id
_entity.type
_entity.pdbx_description
1 polymer ?
#
loop_
_entity_poly.entity_id
_entity_poly.type
_entity_poly.pdbx_seq_one_letter_code
_entity_poly.pdbx_strand_id
1 'polypeptide(L)'
;MRRVTAAAMVGAALLLAAGCSSSSSSSSDPAATSGNTASAAAAPVTVRLGFLENITHASALIALKEGFFSSALGSAGTLKPTAFSTGTEETTAILAGQLDAAYVGPNPAINAWQKSGGTAIKIVSGAATGGASVVVAKGITSASQLKGKTLATPSLGNTQDVALRYWLKQNGITTTATGGGDAFIKPTTPNSAAVLEFKSGQIAGGSEPAPYDIEMVSDGGTVLFSEPGVTTLLVVTQSFLSAHPAIVSDLIKAQVQANNFIKSNPTAAEADVNAELASYTGKPLKPSLVAAAFKEITFTNDPDESSLTTDASQAVSLGLLKPVNLSGIFDLTPLNQALAAAGQPQVSS
;
A
#
# COMPACT_ATOMS: atom_id res chain seq x y z
N MET A 1 -45.84 -29.48 6.13
CA MET A 1 -46.13 -30.93 6.15
C MET A 1 -44.99 -31.70 5.48
N ARG A 2 -44.35 -32.51 6.14
CA ARG A 2 -43.63 -33.77 6.00
C ARG A 2 -42.28 -33.74 6.73
N ARG A 3 -42.31 -34.38 7.84
CA ARG A 3 -41.16 -34.91 8.64
C ARG A 3 -40.74 -36.27 8.06
N VAL A 4 -39.48 -36.62 8.12
CA VAL A 4 -38.95 -37.99 8.31
C VAL A 4 -37.51 -37.84 8.79
N THR A 5 -37.19 -38.00 10.02
CA THR A 5 -36.75 -39.12 10.90
C THR A 5 -35.42 -39.79 10.58
N ALA A 6 -34.65 -39.88 11.64
CA ALA A 6 -33.32 -40.40 11.93
C ALA A 6 -33.12 -41.89 11.66
N ALA A 7 -31.87 -42.33 11.59
CA ALA A 7 -31.41 -43.63 12.08
C ALA A 7 -29.92 -43.58 12.46
N ALA A 8 -29.66 -43.91 13.72
CA ALA A 8 -28.36 -44.20 14.29
C ALA A 8 -28.02 -45.69 14.10
N MET A 9 -26.74 -46.05 13.98
CA MET A 9 -26.26 -47.38 14.35
C MET A 9 -24.85 -47.33 14.94
N VAL A 10 -24.77 -47.93 16.10
CA VAL A 10 -23.62 -48.23 16.98
C VAL A 10 -22.97 -49.52 16.50
N GLY A 11 -21.65 -49.64 16.62
CA GLY A 11 -20.93 -50.89 16.45
C GLY A 11 -19.54 -50.81 17.08
N ALA A 12 -19.44 -51.34 18.32
CA ALA A 12 -18.21 -51.57 19.05
C ALA A 12 -17.68 -52.98 18.80
N ALA A 13 -16.36 -53.15 18.72
CA ALA A 13 -15.70 -54.42 19.00
C ALA A 13 -14.26 -54.20 19.47
N LEU A 14 -14.04 -54.56 20.73
CA LEU A 14 -12.73 -54.80 21.36
C LEU A 14 -12.18 -56.15 20.91
N LEU A 15 -10.85 -56.27 20.78
CA LEU A 15 -10.13 -57.53 21.03
C LEU A 15 -8.72 -57.20 21.53
N LEU A 16 -8.44 -57.65 22.75
CA LEU A 16 -7.15 -57.74 23.41
C LEU A 16 -6.43 -59.02 22.97
N ALA A 17 -5.11 -58.95 22.77
CA ALA A 17 -4.25 -60.12 22.91
C ALA A 17 -2.89 -59.69 23.47
N ALA A 18 -2.61 -60.16 24.67
CA ALA A 18 -1.34 -60.13 25.36
C ALA A 18 -0.48 -61.31 24.93
N GLY A 19 0.84 -61.08 24.80
CA GLY A 19 1.82 -62.13 24.56
C GLY A 19 3.17 -61.71 25.14
N CYS A 20 3.50 -62.22 26.35
CA CYS A 20 4.84 -62.20 26.95
C CYS A 20 5.67 -63.39 26.45
N SER A 21 6.96 -63.19 26.16
CA SER A 21 8.02 -64.16 26.49
C SER A 21 9.42 -63.57 26.32
N SER A 22 10.08 -63.42 27.39
CA SER A 22 11.41 -63.82 27.88
C SER A 22 12.68 -63.71 27.01
N SER A 23 13.54 -62.83 27.51
CA SER A 23 15.01 -62.92 27.78
C SER A 23 15.96 -63.63 26.80
N SER A 24 16.91 -62.89 26.28
CA SER A 24 18.34 -63.27 26.31
C SER A 24 19.23 -62.02 26.16
N SER A 25 20.15 -61.92 27.10
CA SER A 25 21.17 -60.90 27.19
C SER A 25 22.29 -61.15 26.19
N SER A 26 22.68 -60.11 25.39
CA SER A 26 24.05 -60.01 24.87
C SER A 26 24.40 -58.52 24.76
N SER A 27 25.45 -58.19 25.51
CA SER A 27 26.13 -56.93 25.52
C SER A 27 26.81 -56.65 24.18
N SER A 28 26.50 -55.52 23.57
CA SER A 28 27.36 -54.90 22.55
C SER A 28 27.20 -53.40 22.64
N ASP A 29 28.33 -52.68 22.61
CA ASP A 29 28.48 -51.23 22.71
C ASP A 29 27.53 -50.40 21.85
N PRO A 30 27.03 -49.25 22.35
CA PRO A 30 26.30 -48.32 21.51
C PRO A 30 27.29 -47.53 20.68
N ALA A 31 27.41 -47.85 19.38
CA ALA A 31 27.91 -46.94 18.38
C ALA A 31 27.02 -45.72 18.38
N ALA A 32 27.56 -44.55 18.72
CA ALA A 32 26.87 -43.27 18.63
C ALA A 32 26.49 -43.00 17.19
N THR A 33 25.27 -43.34 16.82
CA THR A 33 24.67 -42.85 15.56
C THR A 33 24.35 -41.39 15.78
N SER A 34 25.22 -40.52 15.27
CA SER A 34 24.94 -39.11 15.10
C SER A 34 23.73 -39.00 14.19
N GLY A 35 22.54 -38.96 14.78
CA GLY A 35 21.32 -38.64 14.07
C GLY A 35 21.42 -37.24 13.53
N ASN A 36 21.74 -37.12 12.25
CA ASN A 36 21.62 -35.90 11.49
C ASN A 36 20.11 -35.63 11.37
N THR A 37 19.54 -34.95 12.37
CA THR A 37 18.20 -34.36 12.27
C THR A 37 18.31 -33.27 11.22
N ALA A 38 18.10 -33.65 9.95
CA ALA A 38 17.80 -32.67 8.92
C ALA A 38 16.61 -31.85 9.42
N SER A 39 16.88 -30.63 9.85
CA SER A 39 15.84 -29.69 10.21
C SER A 39 14.96 -29.58 8.96
N ALA A 40 13.72 -30.04 9.05
CA ALA A 40 12.76 -29.86 7.97
C ALA A 40 12.71 -28.35 7.65
N ALA A 41 13.03 -27.96 6.43
CA ALA A 41 12.95 -26.58 6.02
C ALA A 41 11.52 -26.11 6.27
N ALA A 42 11.36 -25.00 6.99
CA ALA A 42 10.05 -24.41 7.24
C ALA A 42 9.37 -24.12 5.90
N ALA A 43 8.06 -24.34 5.83
CA ALA A 43 7.29 -24.02 4.63
C ALA A 43 7.44 -22.51 4.29
N PRO A 44 7.53 -22.16 3.00
CA PRO A 44 7.63 -20.76 2.61
C PRO A 44 6.47 -19.92 3.13
N VAL A 45 6.77 -18.72 3.63
CA VAL A 45 5.76 -17.76 4.11
C VAL A 45 5.12 -17.09 2.91
N THR A 46 3.78 -17.13 2.82
CA THR A 46 3.07 -16.34 1.80
C THR A 46 2.86 -14.92 2.28
N VAL A 47 3.41 -13.94 1.55
CA VAL A 47 3.23 -12.51 1.81
C VAL A 47 2.11 -11.99 0.92
N ARG A 48 1.02 -11.53 1.52
CA ARG A 48 -0.11 -10.89 0.82
C ARG A 48 0.18 -9.38 0.77
N LEU A 49 0.58 -8.89 -0.40
CA LEU A 49 1.01 -7.51 -0.62
C LEU A 49 -0.06 -6.73 -1.39
N GLY A 50 -0.54 -5.62 -0.80
CA GLY A 50 -1.40 -4.63 -1.48
C GLY A 50 -0.60 -3.53 -2.16
N PHE A 51 -1.17 -2.93 -3.20
CA PHE A 51 -0.68 -1.70 -3.83
C PHE A 51 -1.77 -1.08 -4.71
N LEU A 52 -1.62 0.20 -5.10
CA LEU A 52 -2.59 0.89 -5.95
C LEU A 52 -2.12 0.96 -7.41
N GLU A 53 -3.10 0.94 -8.33
CA GLU A 53 -2.92 0.96 -9.79
C GLU A 53 -2.58 2.36 -10.32
N ASN A 54 -1.47 2.95 -9.84
CA ASN A 54 -1.01 4.28 -10.28
C ASN A 54 0.52 4.43 -10.17
N ILE A 55 1.08 5.50 -10.76
CA ILE A 55 2.53 5.67 -10.88
C ILE A 55 3.19 6.09 -9.55
N THR A 56 2.48 6.65 -8.58
CA THR A 56 3.08 6.93 -7.26
C THR A 56 3.47 5.64 -6.53
N HIS A 57 2.94 4.49 -6.96
CA HIS A 57 3.29 3.14 -6.48
C HIS A 57 4.39 2.46 -7.33
N ALA A 58 5.16 3.23 -8.12
CA ALA A 58 6.20 2.68 -9.02
C ALA A 58 7.23 1.82 -8.31
N SER A 59 7.57 2.09 -7.05
CA SER A 59 8.49 1.25 -6.27
C SER A 59 7.97 -0.20 -6.15
N ALA A 60 6.68 -0.38 -5.88
CA ALA A 60 6.03 -1.70 -5.85
C ALA A 60 6.02 -2.35 -7.23
N LEU A 61 5.62 -1.58 -8.27
CA LEU A 61 5.53 -2.06 -9.64
C LEU A 61 6.90 -2.52 -10.19
N ILE A 62 7.96 -1.76 -9.91
CA ILE A 62 9.34 -2.14 -10.26
C ILE A 62 9.78 -3.38 -9.49
N ALA A 63 9.53 -3.45 -8.20
CA ALA A 63 9.94 -4.61 -7.41
C ALA A 63 9.22 -5.89 -7.86
N LEU A 64 7.98 -5.79 -8.36
CA LEU A 64 7.24 -6.87 -8.99
C LEU A 64 7.84 -7.23 -10.36
N LYS A 65 8.00 -6.24 -11.24
CA LYS A 65 8.44 -6.40 -12.62
C LYS A 65 9.84 -6.98 -12.73
N GLU A 66 10.77 -6.42 -11.96
CA GLU A 66 12.18 -6.81 -11.96
C GLU A 66 12.47 -8.04 -11.05
N GLY A 67 11.43 -8.56 -10.38
CA GLY A 67 11.55 -9.74 -9.52
C GLY A 67 12.36 -9.50 -8.24
N PHE A 68 12.49 -8.24 -7.78
CA PHE A 68 13.27 -7.92 -6.57
C PHE A 68 12.63 -8.55 -5.32
N PHE A 69 11.30 -8.59 -5.23
CA PHE A 69 10.63 -9.32 -4.15
C PHE A 69 10.96 -10.81 -4.18
N SER A 70 10.86 -11.45 -5.34
CA SER A 70 11.12 -12.89 -5.46
C SER A 70 12.59 -13.21 -5.14
N SER A 71 13.50 -12.35 -5.59
CA SER A 71 14.94 -12.48 -5.32
C SER A 71 15.25 -12.32 -3.83
N ALA A 72 14.66 -11.31 -3.18
CA ALA A 72 14.90 -11.05 -1.76
C ALA A 72 14.29 -12.12 -0.85
N LEU A 73 13.08 -12.59 -1.16
CA LEU A 73 12.38 -13.64 -0.40
C LEU A 73 13.01 -15.03 -0.59
N GLY A 74 13.60 -15.31 -1.76
CA GLY A 74 14.23 -16.59 -2.08
C GLY A 74 13.30 -17.79 -1.79
N SER A 75 13.82 -18.79 -1.10
CA SER A 75 13.06 -19.97 -0.68
C SER A 75 12.26 -19.76 0.62
N ALA A 76 12.49 -18.65 1.33
CA ALA A 76 11.83 -18.38 2.62
C ALA A 76 10.41 -17.85 2.47
N GLY A 77 10.07 -17.24 1.32
CA GLY A 77 8.77 -16.66 1.11
C GLY A 77 8.27 -16.68 -0.34
N THR A 78 6.97 -16.50 -0.49
CA THR A 78 6.31 -16.30 -1.79
C THR A 78 5.44 -15.04 -1.70
N LEU A 79 5.35 -14.28 -2.79
CA LEU A 79 4.55 -13.07 -2.84
C LEU A 79 3.20 -13.35 -3.51
N LYS A 80 2.13 -12.83 -2.91
CA LYS A 80 0.80 -12.76 -3.50
C LYS A 80 0.38 -11.29 -3.61
N PRO A 81 0.66 -10.62 -4.74
CA PRO A 81 0.29 -9.22 -4.95
C PRO A 81 -1.20 -9.09 -5.23
N THR A 82 -1.80 -8.00 -4.80
CA THR A 82 -3.19 -7.61 -5.06
C THR A 82 -3.24 -6.12 -5.33
N ALA A 83 -3.73 -5.75 -6.51
CA ALA A 83 -3.96 -4.36 -6.88
C ALA A 83 -5.30 -3.86 -6.33
N PHE A 84 -5.34 -2.62 -5.88
CA PHE A 84 -6.53 -1.92 -5.39
C PHE A 84 -6.71 -0.61 -6.15
N SER A 85 -7.94 -0.17 -6.23
CA SER A 85 -8.26 1.12 -6.86
C SER A 85 -8.11 2.30 -5.89
N THR A 86 -8.26 2.07 -4.59
CA THR A 86 -8.16 3.12 -3.55
C THR A 86 -7.49 2.63 -2.27
N GLY A 87 -6.81 3.55 -1.56
CA GLY A 87 -6.21 3.25 -0.26
C GLY A 87 -7.25 2.95 0.83
N THR A 88 -8.49 3.40 0.67
CA THR A 88 -9.59 3.08 1.61
C THR A 88 -10.00 1.60 1.49
N GLU A 89 -10.07 1.06 0.27
CA GLU A 89 -10.31 -0.37 0.05
C GLU A 89 -9.16 -1.21 0.60
N GLU A 90 -7.92 -0.80 0.29
CA GLU A 90 -6.70 -1.48 0.72
C GLU A 90 -6.56 -1.53 2.25
N THR A 91 -6.80 -0.40 2.95
CA THR A 91 -6.76 -0.39 4.43
C THR A 91 -7.90 -1.17 5.05
N THR A 92 -9.05 -1.27 4.40
CA THR A 92 -10.14 -2.17 4.82
C THR A 92 -9.68 -3.63 4.74
N ALA A 93 -8.96 -4.02 3.68
CA ALA A 93 -8.38 -5.35 3.54
C ALA A 93 -7.29 -5.64 4.60
N ILE A 94 -6.45 -4.63 4.94
CA ILE A 94 -5.48 -4.72 6.05
C ILE A 94 -6.20 -5.01 7.37
N LEU A 95 -7.20 -4.20 7.71
CA LEU A 95 -7.95 -4.33 8.97
C LEU A 95 -8.76 -5.64 9.05
N ALA A 96 -9.15 -6.18 7.91
CA ALA A 96 -9.81 -7.49 7.80
C ALA A 96 -8.82 -8.67 7.83
N GLY A 97 -7.51 -8.43 7.98
CA GLY A 97 -6.48 -9.47 7.99
C GLY A 97 -6.26 -10.16 6.64
N GLN A 98 -6.62 -9.49 5.54
CA GLN A 98 -6.45 -10.02 4.18
C GLN A 98 -5.09 -9.69 3.56
N LEU A 99 -4.38 -8.70 4.10
CA LEU A 99 -3.04 -8.29 3.69
C LEU A 99 -2.07 -8.38 4.86
N ASP A 100 -0.79 -8.61 4.55
CA ASP A 100 0.33 -8.64 5.48
C ASP A 100 1.18 -7.37 5.35
N ALA A 101 1.28 -6.85 4.14
CA ALA A 101 1.99 -5.63 3.77
C ALA A 101 1.21 -4.86 2.71
N ALA A 102 1.45 -3.54 2.60
CA ALA A 102 0.84 -2.72 1.56
C ALA A 102 1.67 -1.48 1.24
N TYR A 103 1.60 -1.05 -0.02
CA TYR A 103 2.00 0.28 -0.43
C TYR A 103 0.77 1.17 -0.43
N VAL A 104 0.71 2.14 0.46
CA VAL A 104 -0.53 2.90 0.71
C VAL A 104 -0.23 4.38 0.98
N GLY A 105 -1.19 5.24 0.70
CA GLY A 105 -1.08 6.66 1.02
C GLY A 105 -1.11 6.96 2.53
N PRO A 106 -0.58 8.13 2.96
CA PRO A 106 -0.46 8.48 4.37
C PRO A 106 -1.81 8.56 5.10
N ASN A 107 -2.82 9.22 4.55
CA ASN A 107 -4.11 9.35 5.24
C ASN A 107 -4.84 8.00 5.44
N PRO A 108 -4.90 7.09 4.47
CA PRO A 108 -5.35 5.72 4.71
C PRO A 108 -4.56 4.98 5.79
N ALA A 109 -3.21 5.11 5.81
CA ALA A 109 -2.37 4.51 6.86
C ALA A 109 -2.71 5.07 8.25
N ILE A 110 -2.83 6.41 8.38
CA ILE A 110 -3.23 7.08 9.62
C ILE A 110 -4.63 6.61 10.07
N ASN A 111 -5.57 6.45 9.14
CA ASN A 111 -6.91 5.93 9.43
C ASN A 111 -6.87 4.49 9.96
N ALA A 112 -6.06 3.61 9.35
CA ALA A 112 -5.89 2.24 9.82
C ALA A 112 -5.28 2.22 11.24
N TRP A 113 -4.27 3.06 11.49
CA TRP A 113 -3.65 3.24 12.80
C TRP A 113 -4.67 3.70 13.84
N GLN A 114 -5.44 4.76 13.54
CA GLN A 114 -6.44 5.29 14.47
C GLN A 114 -7.55 4.28 14.77
N LYS A 115 -8.14 3.65 13.74
CA LYS A 115 -9.24 2.70 13.89
C LYS A 115 -8.85 1.47 14.70
N SER A 116 -7.59 1.07 14.66
CA SER A 116 -7.07 -0.06 15.42
C SER A 116 -6.57 0.29 16.82
N GLY A 117 -6.59 1.58 17.20
CA GLY A 117 -5.97 2.03 18.44
C GLY A 117 -4.45 1.87 18.45
N GLY A 118 -3.79 1.98 17.28
CA GLY A 118 -2.34 1.89 17.14
C GLY A 118 -1.79 0.47 17.04
N THR A 119 -2.61 -0.52 16.72
CA THR A 119 -2.18 -1.94 16.75
C THR A 119 -2.16 -2.64 15.39
N ALA A 120 -2.75 -2.05 14.31
CA ALA A 120 -2.87 -2.77 13.05
C ALA A 120 -1.56 -2.80 12.24
N ILE A 121 -0.87 -1.66 12.12
CA ILE A 121 0.23 -1.51 11.17
C ILE A 121 1.48 -0.89 11.79
N LYS A 122 2.61 -1.01 11.08
CA LYS A 122 3.81 -0.17 11.20
C LYS A 122 4.16 0.37 9.82
N ILE A 123 4.60 1.64 9.77
CA ILE A 123 5.26 2.22 8.60
C ILE A 123 6.73 1.79 8.68
N VAL A 124 7.21 1.09 7.65
CA VAL A 124 8.55 0.53 7.62
C VAL A 124 9.45 1.16 6.54
N SER A 125 8.86 1.93 5.61
CA SER A 125 9.60 2.71 4.61
C SER A 125 8.70 3.77 3.97
N GLY A 126 9.29 4.85 3.44
CA GLY A 126 8.70 5.63 2.36
C GLY A 126 8.76 4.90 1.04
N ALA A 127 8.06 5.42 0.02
CA ALA A 127 8.18 4.97 -1.36
C ALA A 127 8.17 6.14 -2.34
N ALA A 128 7.29 7.14 -2.15
CA ALA A 128 7.19 8.30 -3.03
C ALA A 128 6.66 9.55 -2.30
N THR A 129 7.11 10.71 -2.78
CA THR A 129 6.54 12.04 -2.44
C THR A 129 6.14 12.75 -3.73
N GLY A 130 5.15 13.64 -3.68
CA GLY A 130 4.61 14.31 -4.86
C GLY A 130 3.82 13.39 -5.79
N GLY A 131 3.61 13.79 -7.02
CA GLY A 131 2.90 13.02 -8.04
C GLY A 131 1.39 13.00 -7.83
N ALA A 132 0.82 14.06 -7.28
CA ALA A 132 -0.61 14.30 -7.25
C ALA A 132 -0.88 15.80 -7.33
N SER A 133 -1.92 16.20 -8.07
CA SER A 133 -2.22 17.59 -8.31
C SER A 133 -3.71 17.87 -8.36
N VAL A 134 -4.09 19.09 -7.95
CA VAL A 134 -5.43 19.64 -8.18
C VAL A 134 -5.46 20.22 -9.58
N VAL A 135 -6.11 19.52 -10.50
CA VAL A 135 -6.28 19.90 -11.89
C VAL A 135 -7.72 20.35 -12.13
N VAL A 136 -7.89 21.48 -12.79
CA VAL A 136 -9.21 22.09 -13.03
C VAL A 136 -9.41 22.42 -14.50
N ALA A 137 -10.65 22.61 -14.91
CA ALA A 137 -11.02 22.93 -16.28
C ALA A 137 -10.40 24.25 -16.74
N LYS A 138 -10.10 24.31 -18.04
CA LYS A 138 -9.57 25.51 -18.69
C LYS A 138 -10.40 26.76 -18.36
N GLY A 139 -9.72 27.83 -18.00
CA GLY A 139 -10.34 29.11 -17.61
C GLY A 139 -10.61 29.27 -16.13
N ILE A 140 -10.49 28.20 -15.32
CA ILE A 140 -10.43 28.28 -13.86
C ILE A 140 -8.97 28.55 -13.47
N THR A 141 -8.73 29.70 -12.83
CA THR A 141 -7.39 30.18 -12.46
C THR A 141 -7.22 30.44 -10.97
N SER A 142 -8.30 30.25 -10.20
CA SER A 142 -8.27 30.46 -8.75
C SER A 142 -9.27 29.54 -8.04
N ALA A 143 -9.01 29.26 -6.78
CA ALA A 143 -9.89 28.46 -5.95
C ALA A 143 -11.30 29.06 -5.82
N SER A 144 -11.42 30.39 -5.76
CA SER A 144 -12.74 31.06 -5.63
C SER A 144 -13.73 30.72 -6.74
N GLN A 145 -13.25 30.39 -7.94
CA GLN A 145 -14.06 29.98 -9.08
C GLN A 145 -14.60 28.55 -8.96
N LEU A 146 -14.15 27.79 -7.94
CA LEU A 146 -14.62 26.43 -7.66
C LEU A 146 -15.89 26.38 -6.81
N LYS A 147 -16.38 27.54 -6.31
CA LYS A 147 -17.66 27.59 -5.59
C LYS A 147 -18.80 27.05 -6.46
N GLY A 148 -19.61 26.15 -5.90
CA GLY A 148 -20.69 25.47 -6.61
C GLY A 148 -20.25 24.43 -7.63
N LYS A 149 -18.94 24.15 -7.76
CA LYS A 149 -18.41 23.17 -8.71
C LYS A 149 -18.23 21.80 -8.02
N THR A 150 -18.24 20.76 -8.84
CA THR A 150 -17.90 19.38 -8.42
C THR A 150 -16.47 19.06 -8.78
N LEU A 151 -15.72 18.52 -7.81
CA LEU A 151 -14.33 18.09 -7.93
C LEU A 151 -14.23 16.61 -7.56
N ALA A 152 -13.49 15.83 -8.34
CA ALA A 152 -13.26 14.42 -8.05
C ALA A 152 -12.10 14.21 -7.08
N THR A 153 -12.17 13.11 -6.32
CA THR A 153 -11.05 12.52 -5.58
C THR A 153 -11.20 10.99 -5.59
N PRO A 154 -10.13 10.20 -5.44
CA PRO A 154 -10.24 8.73 -5.50
C PRO A 154 -11.22 8.15 -4.48
N SER A 155 -11.22 8.65 -3.25
CA SER A 155 -12.19 8.27 -2.21
C SER A 155 -12.21 9.28 -1.08
N LEU A 156 -13.33 9.36 -0.34
CA LEU A 156 -13.42 10.27 0.81
C LEU A 156 -12.42 9.88 1.91
N GLY A 157 -11.64 10.85 2.38
CA GLY A 157 -10.65 10.68 3.44
C GLY A 157 -9.36 10.02 3.00
N ASN A 158 -9.13 9.81 1.69
CA ASN A 158 -7.82 9.42 1.18
C ASN A 158 -6.87 10.63 1.11
N THR A 159 -5.63 10.42 0.71
CA THR A 159 -4.59 11.46 0.69
C THR A 159 -5.01 12.65 -0.16
N GLN A 160 -5.41 12.44 -1.40
CA GLN A 160 -5.82 13.48 -2.34
C GLN A 160 -7.09 14.22 -1.89
N ASP A 161 -8.03 13.52 -1.24
CA ASP A 161 -9.25 14.14 -0.70
C ASP A 161 -8.93 15.10 0.45
N VAL A 162 -8.06 14.68 1.37
CA VAL A 162 -7.62 15.53 2.48
C VAL A 162 -6.86 16.74 1.97
N ALA A 163 -5.90 16.55 1.06
CA ALA A 163 -5.08 17.62 0.49
C ALA A 163 -5.96 18.64 -0.26
N LEU A 164 -6.86 18.17 -1.15
CA LEU A 164 -7.80 19.05 -1.86
C LEU A 164 -8.65 19.87 -0.92
N ARG A 165 -9.29 19.24 0.07
CA ARG A 165 -10.18 19.92 1.04
C ARG A 165 -9.43 20.91 1.89
N TYR A 166 -8.21 20.56 2.31
CA TYR A 166 -7.38 21.47 3.10
C TYR A 166 -6.95 22.67 2.26
N TRP A 167 -6.52 22.47 1.01
CA TRP A 167 -6.21 23.56 0.08
C TRP A 167 -7.43 24.45 -0.19
N LEU A 168 -8.61 23.89 -0.40
CA LEU A 168 -9.88 24.64 -0.53
C LEU A 168 -10.16 25.49 0.70
N LYS A 169 -10.02 24.91 1.91
CA LYS A 169 -10.21 25.61 3.18
C LYS A 169 -9.26 26.79 3.34
N GLN A 170 -7.98 26.61 2.97
CA GLN A 170 -6.99 27.69 3.01
C GLN A 170 -7.35 28.85 2.04
N ASN A 171 -8.14 28.56 1.02
CA ASN A 171 -8.65 29.53 0.04
C ASN A 171 -10.09 30.00 0.33
N GLY A 172 -10.61 29.80 1.55
CA GLY A 172 -11.92 30.27 1.98
C GLY A 172 -13.10 29.50 1.38
N ILE A 173 -12.90 28.24 0.99
CA ILE A 173 -13.94 27.36 0.48
C ILE A 173 -14.13 26.21 1.47
N THR A 174 -15.33 26.06 2.00
CA THR A 174 -15.67 25.01 2.95
C THR A 174 -16.20 23.77 2.27
N THR A 175 -15.86 22.61 2.81
CA THR A 175 -16.41 21.32 2.39
C THR A 175 -16.83 20.51 3.61
N THR A 176 -17.87 19.68 3.49
CA THR A 176 -18.29 18.76 4.55
C THR A 176 -17.64 17.39 4.39
N ALA A 177 -17.53 16.61 5.46
CA ALA A 177 -16.97 15.26 5.41
C ALA A 177 -17.65 14.34 4.38
N THR A 178 -18.92 14.60 4.08
CA THR A 178 -19.72 13.85 3.10
C THR A 178 -19.64 14.39 1.67
N GLY A 179 -18.78 15.40 1.43
CA GLY A 179 -18.56 15.92 0.07
C GLY A 179 -19.41 17.12 -0.34
N GLY A 180 -20.22 17.69 0.56
CA GLY A 180 -20.96 18.94 0.32
C GLY A 180 -20.19 20.19 0.76
N GLY A 181 -20.86 21.36 0.70
CA GLY A 181 -20.33 22.66 1.14
C GLY A 181 -20.34 23.71 0.04
N ASP A 182 -19.38 24.63 0.09
CA ASP A 182 -19.21 25.68 -0.96
C ASP A 182 -18.77 25.07 -2.31
N ALA A 183 -18.04 23.95 -2.28
CA ALA A 183 -17.73 23.11 -3.42
C ALA A 183 -18.13 21.65 -3.10
N PHE A 184 -18.40 20.87 -4.13
CA PHE A 184 -18.82 19.47 -3.98
C PHE A 184 -17.65 18.55 -4.28
N ILE A 185 -17.37 17.62 -3.36
CA ILE A 185 -16.34 16.60 -3.54
C ILE A 185 -17.02 15.28 -3.87
N LYS A 186 -16.68 14.72 -5.01
CA LYS A 186 -17.23 13.46 -5.54
C LYS A 186 -16.16 12.38 -5.52
N PRO A 187 -16.28 11.34 -4.68
CA PRO A 187 -15.40 10.18 -4.81
C PRO A 187 -15.66 9.51 -6.16
N THR A 188 -14.62 9.28 -6.93
CA THR A 188 -14.71 8.70 -8.27
C THR A 188 -13.70 7.58 -8.43
N THR A 189 -14.20 6.35 -8.47
CA THR A 189 -13.40 5.13 -8.56
C THR A 189 -13.89 4.28 -9.74
N PRO A 190 -12.99 3.73 -10.58
CA PRO A 190 -11.54 3.92 -10.58
C PRO A 190 -11.14 5.35 -11.01
N ASN A 191 -9.87 5.76 -10.71
CA ASN A 191 -9.38 7.11 -11.02
C ASN A 191 -9.48 7.47 -12.51
N SER A 192 -9.42 6.50 -13.41
CA SER A 192 -9.67 6.71 -14.85
C SER A 192 -11.08 7.24 -15.16
N ALA A 193 -12.06 6.97 -14.29
CA ALA A 193 -13.40 7.54 -14.44
C ALA A 193 -13.41 9.05 -14.16
N ALA A 194 -12.60 9.54 -13.21
CA ALA A 194 -12.46 10.97 -12.97
C ALA A 194 -11.91 11.71 -14.21
N VAL A 195 -10.94 11.12 -14.92
CA VAL A 195 -10.42 11.67 -16.18
C VAL A 195 -11.52 11.76 -17.25
N LEU A 196 -12.34 10.72 -17.39
CA LEU A 196 -13.47 10.72 -18.36
C LEU A 196 -14.55 11.76 -18.00
N GLU A 197 -14.89 11.88 -16.71
CA GLU A 197 -15.84 12.87 -16.22
C GLU A 197 -15.31 14.31 -16.41
N PHE A 198 -14.01 14.51 -16.18
CA PHE A 198 -13.35 15.79 -16.44
C PHE A 198 -13.40 16.15 -17.92
N LYS A 199 -13.01 15.24 -18.80
CA LYS A 199 -13.02 15.41 -20.24
C LYS A 199 -14.40 15.70 -20.81
N SER A 200 -15.44 15.10 -20.25
CA SER A 200 -16.84 15.32 -20.63
C SER A 200 -17.44 16.59 -20.02
N GLY A 201 -16.75 17.29 -19.13
CA GLY A 201 -17.24 18.47 -18.41
C GLY A 201 -18.26 18.16 -17.30
N GLN A 202 -18.38 16.90 -16.87
CA GLN A 202 -19.26 16.52 -15.76
C GLN A 202 -18.71 16.98 -14.40
N ILE A 203 -17.40 17.10 -14.28
CA ILE A 203 -16.70 17.68 -13.13
C ILE A 203 -15.84 18.87 -13.58
N ALA A 204 -15.64 19.83 -12.70
CA ALA A 204 -14.82 21.01 -12.97
C ALA A 204 -13.33 20.74 -12.73
N GLY A 205 -12.95 19.61 -12.16
CA GLY A 205 -11.60 19.23 -11.84
C GLY A 205 -11.55 18.14 -10.76
N GLY A 206 -10.37 17.91 -10.20
CA GLY A 206 -10.17 16.95 -9.13
C GLY A 206 -8.75 17.00 -8.59
N SER A 207 -8.51 16.25 -7.52
CA SER A 207 -7.18 15.91 -7.05
C SER A 207 -6.98 14.41 -7.24
N GLU A 208 -6.10 14.07 -8.18
CA GLU A 208 -5.85 12.69 -8.59
C GLU A 208 -4.34 12.38 -8.53
N PRO A 209 -3.95 11.13 -8.26
CA PRO A 209 -2.55 10.73 -8.36
C PRO A 209 -2.13 10.56 -9.81
N ALA A 210 -0.83 10.70 -10.09
CA ALA A 210 -0.27 10.40 -11.41
C ALA A 210 -0.47 8.90 -11.77
N PRO A 211 -0.92 8.61 -13.00
CA PRO A 211 -0.89 9.45 -14.19
C PRO A 211 -2.19 10.25 -14.44
N TYR A 212 -3.21 10.12 -13.61
CA TYR A 212 -4.56 10.62 -13.89
C TYR A 212 -4.64 12.14 -13.87
N ASP A 213 -3.91 12.82 -12.99
CA ASP A 213 -3.74 14.27 -13.00
C ASP A 213 -3.03 14.76 -14.29
N ILE A 214 -1.99 14.05 -14.74
CA ILE A 214 -1.28 14.33 -15.99
C ILE A 214 -2.21 14.15 -17.21
N GLU A 215 -3.07 13.11 -17.18
CA GLU A 215 -4.07 12.91 -18.22
C GLU A 215 -5.07 14.08 -18.26
N MET A 216 -5.56 14.55 -17.12
CA MET A 216 -6.44 15.72 -17.04
C MET A 216 -5.75 16.99 -17.57
N VAL A 217 -4.46 17.18 -17.29
CA VAL A 217 -3.66 18.29 -17.88
C VAL A 217 -3.56 18.13 -19.39
N SER A 218 -3.30 16.91 -19.89
CA SER A 218 -3.22 16.67 -21.35
C SER A 218 -4.57 16.88 -22.07
N ASP A 219 -5.68 16.73 -21.36
CA ASP A 219 -7.04 17.04 -21.86
C ASP A 219 -7.41 18.55 -21.71
N GLY A 220 -6.43 19.40 -21.40
CA GLY A 220 -6.55 20.86 -21.36
C GLY A 220 -6.80 21.45 -19.96
N GLY A 221 -6.60 20.66 -18.93
CA GLY A 221 -6.68 21.11 -17.53
C GLY A 221 -5.53 22.05 -17.13
N THR A 222 -5.75 22.78 -16.06
CA THR A 222 -4.78 23.69 -15.43
C THR A 222 -4.51 23.21 -14.01
N VAL A 223 -3.23 23.06 -13.65
CA VAL A 223 -2.82 22.75 -12.27
C VAL A 223 -2.96 24.00 -11.41
N LEU A 224 -3.71 23.93 -10.32
CA LEU A 224 -3.82 24.99 -9.31
C LEU A 224 -2.97 24.72 -8.07
N PHE A 225 -2.73 23.46 -7.76
CA PHE A 225 -1.97 23.03 -6.59
C PHE A 225 -1.36 21.65 -6.84
N SER A 226 -0.09 21.45 -6.48
CA SER A 226 0.57 20.15 -6.46
C SER A 226 0.88 19.74 -5.02
N GLU A 227 0.61 18.49 -4.68
CA GLU A 227 0.83 17.94 -3.35
C GLU A 227 2.33 17.71 -3.14
N PRO A 228 3.00 18.37 -2.17
CA PRO A 228 4.44 18.23 -2.01
C PRO A 228 4.84 17.08 -1.08
N GLY A 229 3.87 16.57 -0.28
CA GLY A 229 4.12 15.59 0.80
C GLY A 229 4.27 14.17 0.31
N VAL A 230 4.35 13.26 1.28
CA VAL A 230 4.35 11.82 1.04
C VAL A 230 3.04 11.40 0.35
N THR A 231 3.17 10.60 -0.70
CA THR A 231 2.03 10.03 -1.43
C THR A 231 1.96 8.52 -1.33
N THR A 232 3.10 7.86 -1.04
CA THR A 232 3.14 6.41 -0.88
C THR A 232 4.13 6.00 0.20
N LEU A 233 3.66 5.13 1.10
CA LEU A 233 4.39 4.49 2.19
C LEU A 233 4.35 2.97 2.03
N LEU A 234 5.38 2.25 2.48
CA LEU A 234 5.31 0.82 2.72
C LEU A 234 4.93 0.57 4.17
N VAL A 235 3.81 -0.09 4.38
CA VAL A 235 3.33 -0.52 5.70
C VAL A 235 3.29 -2.04 5.80
N VAL A 236 3.43 -2.55 7.03
CA VAL A 236 3.24 -3.97 7.36
C VAL A 236 2.30 -4.10 8.55
N THR A 237 1.56 -5.19 8.64
CA THR A 237 0.79 -5.45 9.87
C THR A 237 1.73 -5.78 11.02
N GLN A 238 1.41 -5.31 12.23
CA GLN A 238 2.25 -5.58 13.42
C GLN A 238 2.34 -7.08 13.72
N SER A 239 1.27 -7.81 13.47
CA SER A 239 1.26 -9.27 13.63
C SER A 239 2.22 -9.96 12.67
N PHE A 240 2.27 -9.54 11.41
CA PHE A 240 3.18 -10.09 10.42
C PHE A 240 4.64 -9.72 10.73
N LEU A 241 4.90 -8.46 11.10
CA LEU A 241 6.23 -8.00 11.51
C LEU A 241 6.76 -8.81 12.69
N SER A 242 5.92 -9.06 13.71
CA SER A 242 6.31 -9.82 14.90
C SER A 242 6.55 -11.31 14.60
N ALA A 243 5.74 -11.89 13.70
CA ALA A 243 5.85 -13.32 13.36
C ALA A 243 6.98 -13.59 12.34
N HIS A 244 7.25 -12.65 11.43
CA HIS A 244 8.14 -12.85 10.29
C HIS A 244 9.09 -11.66 10.05
N PRO A 245 9.89 -11.23 11.05
CA PRO A 245 10.76 -10.04 10.92
C PRO A 245 11.79 -10.15 9.79
N ALA A 246 12.29 -11.35 9.50
CA ALA A 246 13.22 -11.59 8.41
C ALA A 246 12.56 -11.34 7.04
N ILE A 247 11.33 -11.81 6.85
CA ILE A 247 10.55 -11.59 5.61
C ILE A 247 10.27 -10.10 5.42
N VAL A 248 9.94 -9.37 6.49
CA VAL A 248 9.77 -7.91 6.41
C VAL A 248 11.08 -7.22 6.01
N SER A 249 12.22 -7.64 6.57
CA SER A 249 13.54 -7.13 6.13
C SER A 249 13.77 -7.38 4.63
N ASP A 250 13.38 -8.54 4.11
CA ASP A 250 13.54 -8.86 2.69
C ASP A 250 12.61 -8.01 1.80
N LEU A 251 11.36 -7.74 2.24
CA LEU A 251 10.49 -6.78 1.54
C LEU A 251 11.09 -5.37 1.48
N ILE A 252 11.70 -4.91 2.58
CA ILE A 252 12.35 -3.60 2.65
C ILE A 252 13.61 -3.55 1.76
N LYS A 253 14.40 -4.62 1.69
CA LYS A 253 15.53 -4.71 0.75
C LYS A 253 15.05 -4.57 -0.70
N ALA A 254 13.96 -5.26 -1.08
CA ALA A 254 13.36 -5.14 -2.40
C ALA A 254 12.87 -3.71 -2.68
N GLN A 255 12.26 -3.03 -1.69
CA GLN A 255 11.87 -1.62 -1.77
C GLN A 255 13.07 -0.70 -2.04
N VAL A 256 14.14 -0.84 -1.25
CA VAL A 256 15.38 -0.06 -1.43
C VAL A 256 15.99 -0.31 -2.81
N GLN A 257 16.01 -1.56 -3.25
CA GLN A 257 16.50 -1.95 -4.57
C GLN A 257 15.66 -1.36 -5.70
N ALA A 258 14.34 -1.34 -5.57
CA ALA A 258 13.43 -0.73 -6.55
C ALA A 258 13.68 0.78 -6.70
N ASN A 259 13.80 1.52 -5.59
CA ASN A 259 14.09 2.95 -5.63
C ASN A 259 15.48 3.24 -6.20
N ASN A 260 16.47 2.38 -5.94
CA ASN A 260 17.80 2.48 -6.55
C ASN A 260 17.74 2.23 -8.07
N PHE A 261 16.96 1.23 -8.50
CA PHE A 261 16.76 0.95 -9.92
C PHE A 261 16.12 2.15 -10.64
N ILE A 262 15.05 2.71 -10.08
CA ILE A 262 14.39 3.90 -10.64
C ILE A 262 15.38 5.06 -10.81
N LYS A 263 16.21 5.32 -9.79
CA LYS A 263 17.21 6.38 -9.83
C LYS A 263 18.31 6.15 -10.88
N SER A 264 18.79 4.90 -10.98
CA SER A 264 19.92 4.55 -11.83
C SER A 264 19.54 4.31 -13.29
N ASN A 265 18.30 3.91 -13.53
CA ASN A 265 17.79 3.48 -14.83
C ASN A 265 16.42 4.12 -15.16
N PRO A 266 16.28 5.45 -15.13
CA PRO A 266 14.96 6.11 -15.20
C PRO A 266 14.16 5.72 -16.43
N THR A 267 14.77 5.65 -17.62
CA THR A 267 14.09 5.27 -18.86
C THR A 267 13.60 3.83 -18.85
N ALA A 268 14.37 2.89 -18.28
CA ALA A 268 13.94 1.50 -18.13
C ALA A 268 12.80 1.43 -17.10
N ALA A 269 12.94 2.12 -15.96
CA ALA A 269 11.91 2.17 -14.93
C ALA A 269 10.57 2.73 -15.45
N GLU A 270 10.57 3.77 -16.28
CA GLU A 270 9.37 4.29 -16.93
C GLU A 270 8.69 3.21 -17.81
N ALA A 271 9.47 2.46 -18.58
CA ALA A 271 8.97 1.40 -19.46
C ALA A 271 8.41 0.22 -18.63
N ASP A 272 9.12 -0.19 -17.58
CA ASP A 272 8.74 -1.32 -16.72
C ASP A 272 7.50 -1.00 -15.88
N VAL A 273 7.41 0.21 -15.30
CA VAL A 273 6.21 0.68 -14.60
C VAL A 273 5.01 0.70 -15.54
N ASN A 274 5.18 1.20 -16.77
CA ASN A 274 4.10 1.23 -17.75
C ASN A 274 3.63 -0.19 -18.13
N ALA A 275 4.57 -1.10 -18.34
CA ALA A 275 4.25 -2.48 -18.69
C ALA A 275 3.57 -3.23 -17.53
N GLU A 276 4.07 -3.05 -16.30
CA GLU A 276 3.50 -3.68 -15.11
C GLU A 276 2.12 -3.10 -14.81
N LEU A 277 1.94 -1.77 -14.85
CA LEU A 277 0.65 -1.12 -14.66
C LEU A 277 -0.37 -1.59 -15.71
N ALA A 278 0.05 -1.75 -16.96
CA ALA A 278 -0.80 -2.25 -18.04
C ALA A 278 -1.33 -3.66 -17.80
N SER A 279 -0.61 -4.51 -17.06
CA SER A 279 -1.06 -5.86 -16.70
C SER A 279 -2.29 -5.84 -15.78
N TYR A 280 -2.47 -4.78 -14.98
CA TYR A 280 -3.62 -4.58 -14.09
C TYR A 280 -4.72 -3.74 -14.74
N THR A 281 -4.36 -2.68 -15.47
CA THR A 281 -5.33 -1.73 -16.06
C THR A 281 -5.81 -2.13 -17.47
N GLY A 282 -5.19 -3.16 -18.06
CA GLY A 282 -5.55 -3.73 -19.36
C GLY A 282 -4.96 -2.99 -20.57
N LYS A 283 -4.28 -1.85 -20.39
CA LYS A 283 -3.64 -1.12 -21.51
C LYS A 283 -2.46 -0.26 -21.01
N PRO A 284 -1.39 -0.13 -21.83
CA PRO A 284 -0.30 0.78 -21.49
C PRO A 284 -0.70 2.26 -21.69
N LEU A 285 -0.08 3.10 -20.90
CA LEU A 285 -0.14 4.55 -21.06
C LEU A 285 0.76 5.02 -22.23
N LYS A 286 0.52 6.23 -22.71
CA LYS A 286 1.47 6.88 -23.63
C LYS A 286 2.79 7.09 -22.88
N PRO A 287 3.96 6.76 -23.47
CA PRO A 287 5.25 6.95 -22.81
C PRO A 287 5.49 8.38 -22.31
N SER A 288 4.98 9.38 -23.03
CA SER A 288 5.09 10.80 -22.64
C SER A 288 4.33 11.12 -21.34
N LEU A 289 3.23 10.43 -21.05
CA LEU A 289 2.50 10.61 -19.77
C LEU A 289 3.29 10.00 -18.62
N VAL A 290 3.88 8.82 -18.82
CA VAL A 290 4.72 8.17 -17.80
C VAL A 290 5.94 9.04 -17.51
N ALA A 291 6.64 9.51 -18.53
CA ALA A 291 7.78 10.41 -18.37
C ALA A 291 7.43 11.75 -17.69
N ALA A 292 6.21 12.28 -17.94
CA ALA A 292 5.73 13.46 -17.24
C ALA A 292 5.46 13.17 -15.75
N ALA A 293 4.81 12.05 -15.45
CA ALA A 293 4.54 11.60 -14.08
C ALA A 293 5.83 11.40 -13.26
N PHE A 294 6.84 10.76 -13.85
CA PHE A 294 8.14 10.54 -13.18
C PHE A 294 8.86 11.83 -12.80
N LYS A 295 8.62 12.94 -13.53
CA LYS A 295 9.19 14.25 -13.19
C LYS A 295 8.54 14.92 -11.97
N GLU A 296 7.31 14.55 -11.65
CA GLU A 296 6.55 15.12 -10.54
C GLU A 296 6.68 14.26 -9.25
N ILE A 297 7.28 13.07 -9.36
CA ILE A 297 7.43 12.15 -8.25
C ILE A 297 8.89 12.08 -7.80
N THR A 298 9.12 12.18 -6.51
CA THR A 298 10.40 11.84 -5.89
C THR A 298 10.29 10.48 -5.23
N PHE A 299 10.99 9.48 -5.78
CA PHE A 299 11.06 8.14 -5.19
C PHE A 299 12.07 8.14 -4.05
N THR A 300 11.60 7.86 -2.84
CA THR A 300 12.38 7.95 -1.60
C THR A 300 12.05 6.82 -0.65
N ASN A 301 13.04 6.38 0.14
CA ASN A 301 12.82 5.44 1.22
C ASN A 301 12.48 6.15 2.55
N ASP A 302 12.66 7.47 2.61
CA ASP A 302 12.30 8.27 3.77
C ASP A 302 10.76 8.41 3.84
N PRO A 303 10.12 7.98 4.94
CA PRO A 303 8.67 8.10 5.11
C PRO A 303 8.23 9.51 5.51
N ASP A 304 9.16 10.44 5.76
CA ASP A 304 8.91 11.83 6.15
C ASP A 304 7.87 11.99 7.27
N GLU A 305 8.28 11.80 8.52
CA GLU A 305 7.41 11.93 9.69
C GLU A 305 6.71 13.29 9.76
N SER A 306 7.37 14.36 9.30
CA SER A 306 6.81 15.71 9.32
C SER A 306 5.63 15.84 8.37
N SER A 307 5.72 15.24 7.19
CA SER A 307 4.62 15.14 6.22
C SER A 307 3.45 14.35 6.81
N LEU A 308 3.70 13.18 7.41
CA LEU A 308 2.65 12.36 8.02
C LEU A 308 1.91 13.10 9.15
N THR A 309 2.65 13.82 9.98
CA THR A 309 2.09 14.64 11.07
C THR A 309 1.23 15.78 10.52
N THR A 310 1.68 16.41 9.44
CA THR A 310 0.93 17.45 8.71
C THR A 310 -0.38 16.89 8.16
N ASP A 311 -0.35 15.74 7.50
CA ASP A 311 -1.52 15.07 6.92
C ASP A 311 -2.56 14.73 8.00
N ALA A 312 -2.10 14.19 9.14
CA ALA A 312 -2.98 13.93 10.28
C ALA A 312 -3.65 15.20 10.79
N SER A 313 -2.88 16.29 10.97
CA SER A 313 -3.37 17.58 11.43
C SER A 313 -4.38 18.18 10.46
N GLN A 314 -4.13 18.10 9.16
CA GLN A 314 -5.05 18.55 8.12
C GLN A 314 -6.37 17.78 8.18
N ALA A 315 -6.32 16.45 8.22
CA ALA A 315 -7.51 15.60 8.31
C ALA A 315 -8.33 15.89 9.59
N VAL A 316 -7.68 16.10 10.73
CA VAL A 316 -8.34 16.51 12.00
C VAL A 316 -9.00 17.87 11.84
N SER A 317 -8.31 18.85 11.25
CA SER A 317 -8.83 20.22 11.05
C SER A 317 -10.06 20.28 10.13
N LEU A 318 -10.21 19.26 9.29
CA LEU A 318 -11.34 19.08 8.36
C LEU A 318 -12.47 18.24 8.96
N GLY A 319 -12.30 17.70 10.16
CA GLY A 319 -13.27 16.80 10.79
C GLY A 319 -13.34 15.40 10.12
N LEU A 320 -12.36 15.05 9.29
CA LEU A 320 -12.28 13.75 8.63
C LEU A 320 -11.61 12.70 9.51
N LEU A 321 -10.85 13.14 10.50
CA LEU A 321 -10.14 12.30 11.45
C LEU A 321 -10.36 12.84 12.87
N LYS A 322 -10.49 11.98 13.86
CA LYS A 322 -10.39 12.39 15.28
C LYS A 322 -8.91 12.63 15.62
N PRO A 323 -8.62 13.45 16.66
CA PRO A 323 -7.24 13.59 17.13
C PRO A 323 -6.58 12.23 17.32
N VAL A 324 -5.37 12.06 16.80
CA VAL A 324 -4.63 10.81 16.80
C VAL A 324 -3.21 11.02 17.30
N ASN A 325 -2.74 10.08 18.13
CA ASN A 325 -1.33 10.01 18.51
C ASN A 325 -0.62 9.06 17.55
N LEU A 326 0.35 9.56 16.80
CA LEU A 326 1.16 8.80 15.85
C LEU A 326 2.41 8.19 16.49
N SER A 327 2.64 8.40 17.79
CA SER A 327 3.80 7.81 18.48
C SER A 327 3.85 6.31 18.29
N GLY A 328 4.99 5.82 17.80
CA GLY A 328 5.22 4.41 17.55
C GLY A 328 4.58 3.87 16.27
N ILE A 329 4.05 4.69 15.38
CA ILE A 329 3.56 4.22 14.06
C ILE A 329 4.71 3.72 13.17
N PHE A 330 5.92 4.28 13.34
CA PHE A 330 7.11 3.88 12.58
C PHE A 330 7.86 2.72 13.24
N ASP A 331 8.47 1.87 12.41
CA ASP A 331 9.59 0.99 12.75
C ASP A 331 10.60 1.03 11.60
N LEU A 332 11.55 1.94 11.69
CA LEU A 332 12.56 2.17 10.65
C LEU A 332 13.87 1.40 10.90
N THR A 333 13.92 0.57 11.95
CA THR A 333 15.11 -0.21 12.27
C THR A 333 15.52 -1.13 11.10
N PRO A 334 14.60 -1.92 10.49
CA PRO A 334 14.96 -2.78 9.36
C PRO A 334 15.34 -1.96 8.11
N LEU A 335 14.69 -0.81 7.88
CA LEU A 335 15.03 0.09 6.77
C LEU A 335 16.45 0.62 6.91
N ASN A 336 16.80 1.13 8.08
CA ASN A 336 18.15 1.67 8.32
C ASN A 336 19.24 0.62 8.18
N GLN A 337 18.96 -0.64 8.53
CA GLN A 337 19.86 -1.76 8.26
C GLN A 337 20.02 -2.01 6.75
N ALA A 338 18.92 -1.99 5.99
CA ALA A 338 18.96 -2.17 4.54
C ALA A 338 19.68 -1.01 3.83
N LEU A 339 19.45 0.24 4.25
CA LEU A 339 20.13 1.43 3.71
C LEU A 339 21.62 1.38 4.00
N ALA A 340 22.03 1.06 5.23
CA ALA A 340 23.44 0.91 5.60
C ALA A 340 24.12 -0.18 4.77
N ALA A 341 23.46 -1.33 4.56
CA ALA A 341 23.98 -2.40 3.71
C ALA A 341 24.13 -1.98 2.24
N ALA A 342 23.30 -1.04 1.78
CA ALA A 342 23.36 -0.45 0.44
C ALA A 342 24.30 0.76 0.35
N GLY A 343 25.01 1.12 1.43
CA GLY A 343 25.89 2.30 1.48
C GLY A 343 25.15 3.64 1.38
N GLN A 344 23.88 3.68 1.80
CA GLN A 344 23.02 4.85 1.75
C GLN A 344 22.85 5.49 3.14
N PRO A 345 22.55 6.80 3.20
CA PRO A 345 22.23 7.47 4.45
C PRO A 345 21.01 6.84 5.13
N GLN A 346 21.08 6.73 6.44
CA GLN A 346 19.94 6.32 7.26
C GLN A 346 18.90 7.45 7.33
N VAL A 347 17.64 7.08 7.54
CA VAL A 347 16.53 7.99 7.76
C VAL A 347 16.20 8.06 9.25
N SER A 348 15.70 9.22 9.70
CA SER A 348 15.23 9.45 11.06
C SER A 348 13.70 9.52 11.07
N SER A 349 13.11 9.04 12.15
CA SER A 349 11.69 9.27 12.50
C SER A 349 11.62 10.37 13.54
#